data_d62e91ae359d32c8d3ddea707a0c3b82
#
_entry.id   d62e91ae359d32c8d3ddea707a0c3b82
#
_cell.length_a   1.000
_cell.length_b   1.000
_cell.length_c   1.000
_cell.angle_alpha   90.00
_cell.angle_beta   90.00
_cell.angle_gamma   90.00
#
_symmetry.space_group_name_H-M   'P 1'
#
loop_
_entity.id
_entity.type
_entity.pdbx_description
1 polymer ?
#
loop_
_entity_poly.entity_id
_entity_poly.type
_entity_poly.pdbx_seq_one_letter_code
_entity_poly.pdbx_strand_id
1 'polypeptide(L)'
;MAAGIGSRFGGGIKQLASVDDSGHIIMDYSIHDAIAAGFNKIVFIIRKDIEKDFREVIGNRIEAVCAQKGVEVGYCFQSLTDIPGSLPEGRTKPWGTGQAVLAAKELIDGPFAVINADDYYGKSVYTSIHDYLCQDHPDNAFCMAGFILKNTLSKNG
;
A
#
# COMPACT_ATOMS: atom_id res chain seq x y z
N MET A 1 -0.13 -0.04 -1.65
CA MET A 1 -0.15 -0.68 -2.99
C MET A 1 0.80 -1.89 -2.96
N ALA A 2 0.29 -3.10 -3.22
CA ALA A 2 1.03 -4.36 -3.18
C ALA A 2 0.87 -5.18 -4.49
N ALA A 3 0.51 -4.52 -5.60
CA ALA A 3 0.27 -5.15 -6.89
C ALA A 3 1.57 -5.46 -7.68
N GLY A 4 2.71 -4.93 -7.25
CA GLY A 4 4.00 -5.19 -7.87
C GLY A 4 4.50 -6.60 -7.55
N ILE A 5 4.77 -7.40 -8.58
CA ILE A 5 5.50 -8.65 -8.41
C ILE A 5 6.98 -8.30 -8.41
N GLY A 6 7.66 -8.55 -7.30
CA GLY A 6 9.11 -8.57 -7.27
C GLY A 6 9.63 -9.74 -8.10
N SER A 7 9.67 -9.58 -9.42
CA SER A 7 10.09 -10.61 -10.38
C SER A 7 11.57 -11.06 -10.23
N ARG A 8 12.28 -10.53 -9.27
CA ARG A 8 13.72 -10.78 -9.05
C ARG A 8 14.04 -11.70 -7.86
N PHE A 9 13.03 -12.13 -7.11
CA PHE A 9 13.22 -13.04 -5.96
C PHE A 9 12.59 -14.39 -6.29
N GLY A 10 13.35 -15.32 -6.81
CA GLY A 10 13.21 -16.79 -6.87
C GLY A 10 11.83 -17.42 -6.61
N GLY A 11 10.73 -16.83 -7.14
CA GLY A 11 9.39 -17.41 -7.06
C GLY A 11 8.51 -16.95 -5.87
N GLY A 12 8.99 -16.02 -5.01
CA GLY A 12 8.20 -15.48 -3.89
C GLY A 12 7.73 -14.03 -4.13
N ILE A 13 6.73 -13.60 -3.40
CA ILE A 13 6.28 -12.19 -3.39
C ILE A 13 7.26 -11.40 -2.52
N LYS A 14 8.07 -10.52 -3.12
CA LYS A 14 9.11 -9.72 -2.42
C LYS A 14 8.57 -8.96 -1.20
N GLN A 15 7.35 -8.47 -1.27
CA GLN A 15 6.68 -7.73 -0.19
C GLN A 15 6.41 -8.60 1.06
N LEU A 16 6.60 -9.91 0.95
CA LEU A 16 6.38 -10.88 2.04
C LEU A 16 7.68 -11.36 2.68
N ALA A 17 8.84 -10.79 2.30
CA ALA A 17 10.10 -11.11 2.95
C ALA A 17 10.11 -10.59 4.40
N SER A 18 10.39 -11.48 5.34
CA SER A 18 10.55 -11.11 6.75
C SER A 18 11.74 -10.16 6.93
N VAL A 19 11.56 -9.16 7.78
CA VAL A 19 12.57 -8.14 8.11
C VAL A 19 13.09 -8.28 9.55
N ASP A 20 12.48 -9.17 10.34
CA ASP A 20 12.92 -9.47 11.70
C ASP A 20 12.78 -10.97 12.05
N ASP A 21 13.30 -11.35 13.22
CA ASP A 21 13.27 -12.73 13.73
C ASP A 21 11.86 -13.21 14.12
N SER A 22 10.91 -12.31 14.28
CA SER A 22 9.51 -12.59 14.60
C SER A 22 8.66 -12.86 13.36
N GLY A 23 9.25 -12.73 12.17
CA GLY A 23 8.56 -12.96 10.90
C GLY A 23 7.72 -11.77 10.41
N HIS A 24 7.91 -10.58 10.97
CA HIS A 24 7.24 -9.38 10.47
C HIS A 24 7.85 -8.94 9.13
N ILE A 25 7.02 -8.34 8.30
CA ILE A 25 7.41 -7.74 7.04
C ILE A 25 7.28 -6.21 7.12
N ILE A 26 7.84 -5.48 6.17
CA ILE A 26 7.78 -4.00 6.13
C ILE A 26 6.34 -3.48 6.29
N MET A 27 5.40 -4.16 5.66
CA MET A 27 3.99 -3.79 5.68
C MET A 27 3.36 -3.86 7.08
N ASP A 28 3.79 -4.78 7.96
CA ASP A 28 3.32 -4.85 9.34
C ASP A 28 3.65 -3.57 10.10
N TYR A 29 4.88 -3.08 9.96
CA TYR A 29 5.32 -1.83 10.58
C TYR A 29 4.56 -0.63 10.02
N SER A 30 4.40 -0.56 8.70
CA SER A 30 3.65 0.51 8.03
C SER A 30 2.20 0.57 8.50
N ILE A 31 1.52 -0.57 8.60
CA ILE A 31 0.13 -0.65 9.07
C ILE A 31 0.03 -0.33 10.56
N HIS A 32 0.94 -0.86 11.37
CA HIS A 32 0.99 -0.54 12.80
C HIS A 32 1.11 0.97 13.02
N ASP A 33 2.02 1.63 12.31
CA ASP A 33 2.26 3.07 12.46
C ASP A 33 1.09 3.91 11.89
N ALA A 34 0.46 3.46 10.81
CA ALA A 34 -0.75 4.11 10.29
C ALA A 34 -1.91 4.04 11.30
N ILE A 35 -2.16 2.87 11.89
CA ILE A 35 -3.18 2.71 12.93
C ILE A 35 -2.86 3.59 14.16
N ALA A 36 -1.61 3.61 14.59
CA ALA A 36 -1.17 4.43 15.72
C ALA A 36 -1.31 5.93 15.45
N ALA A 37 -1.23 6.36 14.18
CA ALA A 37 -1.45 7.74 13.76
C ALA A 37 -2.94 8.12 13.67
N GLY A 38 -3.87 7.15 13.67
CA GLY A 38 -5.32 7.39 13.64
C GLY A 38 -6.02 6.97 12.35
N PHE A 39 -5.33 6.37 11.38
CA PHE A 39 -6.00 5.81 10.20
C PHE A 39 -6.93 4.67 10.61
N ASN A 40 -8.17 4.72 10.16
CA ASN A 40 -9.24 3.81 10.55
C ASN A 40 -9.66 2.80 9.47
N LYS A 41 -9.01 2.87 8.29
CA LYS A 41 -9.28 1.97 7.17
C LYS A 41 -7.99 1.67 6.39
N ILE A 42 -7.76 0.40 6.11
CA ILE A 42 -6.63 -0.08 5.30
C ILE A 42 -7.18 -0.72 4.02
N VAL A 43 -6.75 -0.23 2.87
CA VAL A 43 -7.16 -0.78 1.57
C VAL A 43 -5.95 -1.38 0.86
N PHE A 44 -5.98 -2.68 0.64
CA PHE A 44 -4.96 -3.39 -0.13
C PHE A 44 -5.27 -3.34 -1.61
N ILE A 45 -4.35 -2.79 -2.40
CA ILE A 45 -4.40 -2.84 -3.85
C ILE A 45 -3.45 -3.95 -4.29
N ILE A 46 -4.01 -5.05 -4.75
CA ILE A 46 -3.28 -6.25 -5.16
C ILE A 46 -3.70 -6.69 -6.56
N ARG A 47 -3.06 -7.71 -7.11
CA ARG A 47 -3.55 -8.40 -8.30
C ARG A 47 -4.44 -9.57 -7.88
N LYS A 48 -5.45 -9.87 -8.69
CA LYS A 48 -6.40 -10.94 -8.37
C LYS A 48 -5.75 -12.32 -8.29
N ASP A 49 -4.74 -12.58 -9.11
CA ASP A 49 -4.04 -13.87 -9.16
C ASP A 49 -3.19 -14.16 -7.92
N ILE A 50 -2.82 -13.14 -7.13
CA ILE A 50 -2.05 -13.33 -5.88
C ILE A 50 -2.94 -13.24 -4.62
N GLU A 51 -4.24 -13.04 -4.75
CA GLU A 51 -5.12 -12.79 -3.60
C GLU A 51 -5.04 -13.89 -2.55
N LYS A 52 -5.13 -15.16 -2.99
CA LYS A 52 -5.12 -16.29 -2.07
C LYS A 52 -3.84 -16.33 -1.24
N ASP A 53 -2.70 -16.30 -1.91
CA ASP A 53 -1.39 -16.37 -1.26
C ASP A 53 -1.15 -15.15 -0.36
N PHE A 54 -1.58 -13.95 -0.81
CA PHE A 54 -1.49 -12.73 -0.03
C PHE A 54 -2.32 -12.81 1.27
N ARG A 55 -3.56 -13.32 1.19
CA ARG A 55 -4.41 -13.47 2.37
C ARG A 55 -3.85 -14.51 3.34
N GLU A 56 -3.37 -15.65 2.84
CA GLU A 56 -2.80 -16.72 3.67
C GLU A 56 -1.53 -16.25 4.41
N VAL A 57 -0.67 -15.48 3.75
CA VAL A 57 0.62 -15.10 4.32
C VAL A 57 0.49 -13.88 5.24
N ILE A 58 -0.30 -12.88 4.87
CA ILE A 58 -0.37 -11.61 5.60
C ILE A 58 -1.81 -11.14 5.85
N GLY A 59 -2.71 -11.26 4.88
CA GLY A 59 -4.03 -10.65 4.92
C GLY A 59 -4.80 -11.07 6.17
N ASN A 60 -4.92 -12.36 6.44
CA ASN A 60 -5.66 -12.89 7.58
C ASN A 60 -5.10 -12.39 8.94
N ARG A 61 -3.79 -12.27 9.03
CA ARG A 61 -3.13 -11.75 10.25
C ARG A 61 -3.42 -10.28 10.45
N ILE A 62 -3.30 -9.48 9.40
CA ILE A 62 -3.58 -8.04 9.45
C ILE A 62 -5.07 -7.79 9.73
N GLU A 63 -5.98 -8.53 9.10
CA GLU A 63 -7.41 -8.44 9.37
C GLU A 63 -7.71 -8.68 10.85
N ALA A 64 -7.10 -9.70 11.47
CA ALA A 64 -7.28 -9.98 12.89
C ALA A 64 -6.78 -8.84 13.79
N VAL A 65 -5.62 -8.26 13.47
CA VAL A 65 -5.06 -7.12 14.22
C VAL A 65 -5.94 -5.87 14.03
N CYS A 66 -6.35 -5.58 12.81
CA CYS A 66 -7.21 -4.43 12.51
C CYS A 66 -8.57 -4.53 13.19
N ALA A 67 -9.19 -5.72 13.19
CA ALA A 67 -10.46 -5.97 13.87
C ALA A 67 -10.39 -5.67 15.37
N GLN A 68 -9.30 -6.06 16.05
CA GLN A 68 -9.08 -5.75 17.46
C GLN A 68 -8.94 -4.26 17.75
N LYS A 69 -8.56 -3.47 16.74
CA LYS A 69 -8.36 -2.02 16.83
C LYS A 69 -9.55 -1.21 16.28
N GLY A 70 -10.59 -1.88 15.79
CA GLY A 70 -11.72 -1.21 15.12
C GLY A 70 -11.37 -0.59 13.78
N VAL A 71 -10.35 -1.10 13.09
CA VAL A 71 -9.89 -0.63 11.78
C VAL A 71 -10.46 -1.52 10.68
N GLU A 72 -11.08 -0.90 9.68
CA GLU A 72 -11.62 -1.60 8.52
C GLU A 72 -10.52 -2.06 7.56
N VAL A 73 -10.68 -3.24 6.96
CA VAL A 73 -9.78 -3.75 5.92
C VAL A 73 -10.55 -4.03 4.65
N GLY A 74 -10.09 -3.47 3.53
CA GLY A 74 -10.65 -3.69 2.21
C GLY A 74 -9.61 -4.21 1.21
N TYR A 75 -10.08 -4.87 0.15
CA TYR A 75 -9.24 -5.34 -0.96
C TYR A 75 -9.81 -4.86 -2.28
N CYS A 76 -8.94 -4.33 -3.13
CA CYS A 76 -9.27 -4.05 -4.52
C CYS A 76 -8.19 -4.62 -5.45
N PHE A 77 -8.54 -4.76 -6.72
CA PHE A 77 -7.72 -5.50 -7.65
C PHE A 77 -7.33 -4.63 -8.83
N GLN A 78 -6.02 -4.42 -8.99
CA GLN A 78 -5.50 -3.81 -10.21
C GLN A 78 -5.67 -4.79 -11.38
N SER A 79 -6.37 -4.36 -12.43
CA SER A 79 -6.57 -5.15 -13.65
C SER A 79 -6.01 -4.43 -14.88
N LEU A 80 -5.47 -5.19 -15.83
CA LEU A 80 -5.02 -4.67 -17.11
C LEU A 80 -6.18 -4.14 -17.98
N THR A 81 -7.37 -4.68 -17.78
CA THR A 81 -8.56 -4.35 -18.57
C THR A 81 -9.39 -3.22 -17.97
N ASP A 82 -9.07 -2.78 -16.76
CA ASP A 82 -9.76 -1.67 -16.10
C ASP A 82 -9.18 -0.33 -16.58
N ILE A 83 -9.48 0.00 -17.82
CA ILE A 83 -9.04 1.22 -18.53
C ILE A 83 -10.12 1.75 -19.45
N PRO A 84 -10.15 3.04 -19.76
CA PRO A 84 -10.94 3.57 -20.85
C PRO A 84 -10.43 3.03 -22.18
N GLY A 85 -11.29 2.36 -22.95
CA GLY A 85 -10.93 1.82 -24.27
C GLY A 85 -10.43 0.37 -24.25
N SER A 86 -9.71 -0.03 -25.28
CA SER A 86 -9.22 -1.40 -25.46
C SER A 86 -7.79 -1.58 -24.97
N LEU A 87 -7.52 -2.78 -24.45
CA LEU A 87 -6.15 -3.15 -24.07
C LEU A 87 -5.26 -3.23 -25.31
N PRO A 88 -4.10 -2.53 -25.35
CA PRO A 88 -3.15 -2.64 -26.45
C PRO A 88 -2.67 -4.10 -26.64
N GLU A 89 -2.54 -4.50 -27.91
CA GLU A 89 -2.04 -5.84 -28.24
C GLU A 89 -0.68 -6.11 -27.63
N GLY A 90 -0.48 -7.29 -27.07
CA GLY A 90 0.78 -7.71 -26.44
C GLY A 90 1.07 -7.08 -25.07
N ARG A 91 0.17 -6.26 -24.52
CA ARG A 91 0.37 -5.66 -23.19
C ARG A 91 0.16 -6.70 -22.08
N THR A 92 1.24 -7.01 -21.35
CA THR A 92 1.22 -7.93 -20.19
C THR A 92 1.62 -7.27 -18.88
N LYS A 93 2.30 -6.11 -18.94
CA LYS A 93 2.75 -5.39 -17.74
C LYS A 93 1.60 -4.60 -17.11
N PRO A 94 1.50 -4.57 -15.77
CA PRO A 94 0.55 -3.71 -15.07
C PRO A 94 0.69 -2.24 -15.51
N TRP A 95 -0.39 -1.49 -15.33
CA TRP A 95 -0.39 -0.05 -15.48
C TRP A 95 0.35 0.60 -14.30
N GLY A 96 0.59 1.90 -14.39
CA GLY A 96 1.28 2.64 -13.34
C GLY A 96 0.47 2.79 -12.05
N THR A 97 1.08 3.47 -11.07
CA THR A 97 0.53 3.68 -9.72
C THR A 97 -0.82 4.41 -9.73
N GLY A 98 -1.02 5.37 -10.64
CA GLY A 98 -2.29 6.09 -10.75
C GLY A 98 -3.47 5.16 -11.07
N GLN A 99 -3.30 4.20 -11.98
CA GLN A 99 -4.36 3.23 -12.29
C GLN A 99 -4.57 2.24 -11.11
N ALA A 100 -3.50 1.88 -10.39
CA ALA A 100 -3.63 1.07 -9.19
C ALA A 100 -4.47 1.80 -8.12
N VAL A 101 -4.22 3.08 -7.86
CA VAL A 101 -5.02 3.88 -6.90
C VAL A 101 -6.47 4.00 -7.36
N LEU A 102 -6.71 4.20 -8.66
CA LEU A 102 -8.06 4.29 -9.22
C LEU A 102 -8.87 3.01 -9.00
N ALA A 103 -8.24 1.84 -8.94
CA ALA A 103 -8.92 0.58 -8.62
C ALA A 103 -9.55 0.58 -7.20
N ALA A 104 -9.09 1.46 -6.30
CA ALA A 104 -9.62 1.56 -4.95
C ALA A 104 -10.79 2.55 -4.80
N LYS A 105 -11.22 3.23 -5.88
CA LYS A 105 -12.19 4.34 -5.84
C LYS A 105 -13.49 4.01 -5.12
N GLU A 106 -14.01 2.79 -5.26
CA GLU A 106 -15.25 2.35 -4.63
C GLU A 106 -15.13 2.02 -3.12
N LEU A 107 -13.88 1.94 -2.63
CA LEU A 107 -13.59 1.67 -1.21
C LEU A 107 -13.11 2.90 -0.46
N ILE A 108 -12.91 4.02 -1.16
CA ILE A 108 -12.41 5.27 -0.58
C ILE A 108 -13.58 6.27 -0.54
N ASP A 109 -13.91 6.72 0.65
CA ASP A 109 -15.05 7.60 0.95
C ASP A 109 -14.64 8.91 1.65
N GLY A 110 -13.34 9.20 1.74
CA GLY A 110 -12.80 10.40 2.37
C GLY A 110 -11.32 10.63 2.02
N PRO A 111 -10.66 11.55 2.73
CA PRO A 111 -9.22 11.78 2.57
C PRO A 111 -8.41 10.50 2.80
N PHE A 112 -7.39 10.27 1.99
CA PHE A 112 -6.60 9.05 2.05
C PHE A 112 -5.12 9.29 1.75
N ALA A 113 -4.28 8.39 2.25
CA ALA A 113 -2.85 8.32 1.94
C ALA A 113 -2.55 7.10 1.06
N VAL A 114 -1.58 7.23 0.16
CA VAL A 114 -1.09 6.14 -0.69
C VAL A 114 0.34 5.81 -0.32
N ILE A 115 0.60 4.54 -0.01
CA ILE A 115 1.94 4.03 0.30
C ILE A 115 2.27 2.80 -0.54
N ASN A 116 3.55 2.56 -0.78
CA ASN A 116 4.04 1.30 -1.33
C ASN A 116 4.15 0.27 -0.20
N ALA A 117 3.89 -0.98 -0.52
CA ALA A 117 3.88 -2.07 0.45
C ALA A 117 5.29 -2.52 0.86
N ASP A 118 6.30 -2.18 0.08
CA ASP A 118 7.71 -2.54 0.24
C ASP A 118 8.61 -1.38 0.69
N ASP A 119 8.01 -0.22 0.98
CA ASP A 119 8.72 0.95 1.49
C ASP A 119 8.34 1.21 2.95
N TYR A 120 9.33 1.58 3.77
CA TYR A 120 9.11 2.06 5.13
C TYR A 120 9.33 3.57 5.23
N TYR A 121 8.29 4.28 5.60
CA TYR A 121 8.27 5.76 5.61
C TYR A 121 8.63 6.38 6.95
N GLY A 122 8.63 5.60 8.02
CA GLY A 122 8.86 6.08 9.38
C GLY A 122 7.60 6.59 10.06
N LYS A 123 7.51 6.36 11.37
CA LYS A 123 6.32 6.65 12.19
C LYS A 123 5.85 8.10 12.10
N SER A 124 6.77 9.07 12.11
CA SER A 124 6.44 10.50 12.08
C SER A 124 5.73 10.91 10.79
N VAL A 125 6.00 10.24 9.67
CA VAL A 125 5.35 10.52 8.39
C VAL A 125 3.85 10.21 8.46
N TYR A 126 3.47 9.07 9.05
CA TYR A 126 2.07 8.70 9.20
C TYR A 126 1.31 9.71 10.05
N THR A 127 1.87 10.14 11.16
CA THR A 127 1.27 11.18 12.01
C THR A 127 1.13 12.50 11.24
N SER A 128 2.17 12.97 10.57
CA SER A 128 2.14 14.24 9.83
C SER A 128 1.13 14.23 8.68
N ILE A 129 1.03 13.12 7.94
CA ILE A 129 0.06 12.99 6.85
C ILE A 129 -1.36 12.89 7.40
N HIS A 130 -1.57 12.12 8.47
CA HIS A 130 -2.89 12.02 9.12
C HIS A 130 -3.35 13.39 9.63
N ASP A 131 -2.50 14.12 10.35
CA ASP A 131 -2.82 15.46 10.86
C ASP A 131 -3.17 16.43 9.73
N TYR A 132 -2.46 16.35 8.60
CA TYR A 132 -2.79 17.13 7.42
C TYR A 132 -4.16 16.72 6.87
N LEU A 133 -4.43 15.45 6.66
CA LEU A 133 -5.68 14.96 6.08
C LEU A 133 -6.92 15.24 6.94
N CYS A 134 -6.75 15.46 8.26
CA CYS A 134 -7.81 15.82 9.18
C CYS A 134 -8.15 17.32 9.19
N GLN A 135 -7.42 18.16 8.48
CA GLN A 135 -7.69 19.58 8.36
C GLN A 135 -8.67 19.86 7.21
N ASP A 136 -9.31 21.03 7.25
CA ASP A 136 -10.12 21.49 6.13
C ASP A 136 -9.24 21.89 4.94
N HIS A 137 -9.45 21.22 3.84
CA HIS A 137 -8.76 21.47 2.57
C HIS A 137 -9.74 21.57 1.41
N PRO A 138 -9.41 22.29 0.33
CA PRO A 138 -10.13 22.17 -0.94
C PRO A 138 -10.16 20.72 -1.45
N ASP A 139 -11.22 20.32 -2.14
CA ASP A 139 -11.41 18.96 -2.66
C ASP A 139 -10.26 18.42 -3.52
N ASN A 140 -9.46 19.31 -4.09
CA ASN A 140 -8.30 18.98 -4.94
C ASN A 140 -6.96 19.27 -4.26
N ALA A 141 -6.90 19.30 -2.93
CA ALA A 141 -5.66 19.47 -2.19
C ALA A 141 -4.87 18.16 -2.17
N PHE A 142 -3.57 18.26 -2.41
CA PHE A 142 -2.64 17.14 -2.37
C PHE A 142 -1.45 17.48 -1.48
N CYS A 143 -0.95 16.49 -0.78
CA CYS A 143 0.31 16.61 -0.05
C CYS A 143 1.21 15.40 -0.33
N MET A 144 2.46 15.55 -0.03
CA MET A 144 3.46 14.48 -0.17
C MET A 144 4.52 14.61 0.91
N ALA A 145 4.87 13.49 1.55
CA ALA A 145 6.01 13.44 2.44
C ALA A 145 7.31 13.46 1.62
N GLY A 146 8.12 14.50 1.78
CA GLY A 146 9.43 14.62 1.18
C GLY A 146 10.53 14.12 2.10
N PHE A 147 11.48 13.34 1.55
CA PHE A 147 12.65 12.88 2.27
C PHE A 147 13.89 13.67 1.83
N ILE A 148 14.78 13.94 2.77
CA ILE A 148 16.09 14.51 2.44
C ILE A 148 16.87 13.48 1.62
N LEU A 149 17.15 13.77 0.35
CA LEU A 149 17.78 12.84 -0.59
C LEU A 149 19.05 12.19 -0.04
N LYS A 150 19.89 12.97 0.65
CA LYS A 150 21.13 12.48 1.28
C LYS A 150 20.90 11.30 2.22
N ASN A 151 19.73 11.24 2.89
CA ASN A 151 19.42 10.20 3.87
C ASN A 151 18.82 8.94 3.21
N THR A 152 18.51 8.99 1.92
CA THR A 152 17.91 7.87 1.17
C THR A 152 18.91 7.16 0.26
N LEU A 153 20.12 7.71 0.14
CA LEU A 153 21.17 7.12 -0.69
C LEU A 153 21.92 6.03 0.06
N SER A 154 22.20 4.91 -0.63
CA SER A 154 23.12 3.91 -0.11
C SER A 154 24.58 4.38 -0.21
N LYS A 155 25.47 3.76 0.59
CA LYS A 155 26.92 4.08 0.52
C LYS A 155 27.56 3.74 -0.84
N ASN A 156 26.90 2.91 -1.63
CA ASN A 156 27.41 2.39 -2.92
C ASN A 156 26.59 2.90 -4.14
N GLY A 157 25.78 3.92 -3.99
CA GLY A 157 24.95 4.52 -5.06
C GLY A 157 23.54 3.98 -5.11
#